data_9919b48781162946baa0c838246a0964
#
_entry.id   9919b48781162946baa0c838246a0964
#
_cell.length_a   1.000
_cell.length_b   1.000
_cell.length_c   1.000
_cell.angle_alpha   90.00
_cell.angle_beta   90.00
_cell.angle_gamma   90.00
#
_symmetry.space_group_name_H-M   'P 1'
#
loop_
_entity.id
_entity.type
_entity.pdbx_description
1 polymer ?
#
loop_
_entity_poly.entity_id
_entity_poly.type
_entity_poly.pdbx_seq_one_letter_code
_entity_poly.pdbx_strand_id
1 'polypeptide(L)'
;MSSHPASSPETPRLTTHVLDTAHGRPAAGVAVQLWRLADGTREEIARILTNADGRCDAPLLAGAALRPGLCELVFAVGAYFAGLGDDGAGDFLDEVPIRVVVQPGLRHHGTPLLIAPYSYRTY
;
A
#
# COMPACT_ATOMS: atom_id res chain seq x y z
N MET A 1 28.31 -10.29 -13.21
CA MET A 1 27.69 -10.22 -13.21
C MET A 1 26.66 -9.75 -13.43
N SER A 2 26.38 -9.74 -13.69
CA SER A 2 25.36 -9.23 -14.11
C SER A 2 24.30 -9.03 -13.23
N SER A 3 23.97 -8.00 -12.80
CA SER A 3 22.86 -7.79 -11.97
C SER A 3 21.79 -7.13 -12.74
N HIS A 4 20.61 -7.24 -12.27
CA HIS A 4 19.44 -6.59 -12.84
C HIS A 4 19.05 -5.46 -11.95
N PRO A 5 19.36 -4.22 -12.28
CA PRO A 5 19.16 -3.12 -11.34
C PRO A 5 17.74 -3.01 -10.84
N ALA A 6 16.75 -3.21 -11.71
CA ALA A 6 15.35 -3.06 -11.30
C ALA A 6 14.88 -4.15 -10.36
N SER A 7 15.53 -5.32 -10.37
CA SER A 7 15.17 -6.43 -9.50
C SER A 7 16.19 -6.67 -8.42
N SER A 8 17.20 -5.81 -8.31
CA SER A 8 18.22 -5.93 -7.29
C SER A 8 17.64 -5.78 -5.90
N PRO A 9 17.98 -6.66 -4.94
CA PRO A 9 17.51 -6.48 -3.56
C PRO A 9 18.05 -5.20 -2.94
N GLU A 10 19.09 -4.60 -3.55
CA GLU A 10 19.63 -3.36 -3.05
C GLU A 10 18.95 -2.12 -3.59
N THR A 11 18.09 -2.25 -4.59
CA THR A 11 17.33 -1.12 -5.08
C THR A 11 16.29 -0.73 -4.04
N PRO A 12 16.31 0.51 -3.53
CA PRO A 12 15.29 0.94 -2.57
C PRO A 12 13.90 0.86 -3.21
N ARG A 13 12.92 0.39 -2.44
CA ARG A 13 11.55 0.27 -2.95
C ARG A 13 10.53 0.37 -1.85
N LEU A 14 9.35 0.85 -2.20
CA LEU A 14 8.18 0.92 -1.33
C LEU A 14 7.12 -0.01 -1.88
N THR A 15 6.64 -0.93 -1.06
CA THR A 15 5.65 -1.93 -1.46
C THR A 15 4.56 -2.03 -0.41
N THR A 16 3.47 -2.73 -0.77
CA THR A 16 2.43 -3.07 0.19
C THR A 16 1.99 -4.52 0.00
N HIS A 17 1.30 -5.04 1.00
CA HIS A 17 0.71 -6.38 0.97
C HIS A 17 -0.54 -6.35 1.82
N VAL A 18 -1.70 -6.57 1.21
CA VAL A 18 -2.98 -6.43 1.88
C VAL A 18 -3.62 -7.79 2.05
N LEU A 19 -3.96 -8.12 3.30
CA LEU A 19 -4.59 -9.39 3.65
C LEU A 19 -5.98 -9.15 4.19
N ASP A 20 -6.95 -9.86 3.66
CA ASP A 20 -8.35 -9.82 4.05
C ASP A 20 -8.57 -10.83 5.17
N THR A 21 -8.63 -10.37 6.41
CA THR A 21 -8.78 -11.26 7.56
C THR A 21 -10.21 -11.73 7.74
N ALA A 22 -11.18 -11.06 7.14
CA ALA A 22 -12.57 -11.50 7.20
C ALA A 22 -12.79 -12.75 6.35
N HIS A 23 -12.05 -12.90 5.25
CA HIS A 23 -12.18 -14.04 4.35
C HIS A 23 -10.96 -14.96 4.39
N GLY A 24 -9.93 -14.61 5.15
CA GLY A 24 -8.74 -15.47 5.31
C GLY A 24 -7.92 -15.62 4.04
N ARG A 25 -7.78 -14.55 3.25
CA ARG A 25 -7.07 -14.62 1.98
C ARG A 25 -6.45 -13.26 1.63
N PRO A 26 -5.52 -13.22 0.66
CA PRO A 26 -5.02 -11.94 0.17
C PRO A 26 -6.16 -11.09 -0.40
N ALA A 27 -6.06 -9.78 -0.25
CA ALA A 27 -7.08 -8.85 -0.74
C ALA A 27 -6.69 -8.37 -2.13
N ALA A 28 -7.34 -8.94 -3.14
CA ALA A 28 -7.11 -8.60 -4.54
C ALA A 28 -8.03 -7.45 -4.96
N GLY A 29 -7.50 -6.51 -5.73
CA GLY A 29 -8.31 -5.43 -6.27
C GLY A 29 -8.57 -4.28 -5.29
N VAL A 30 -7.74 -4.13 -4.27
CA VAL A 30 -7.82 -2.97 -3.39
C VAL A 30 -7.11 -1.80 -4.07
N ALA A 31 -7.82 -0.69 -4.22
CA ALA A 31 -7.22 0.52 -4.75
C ALA A 31 -6.35 1.17 -3.68
N VAL A 32 -5.11 1.49 -4.03
CA VAL A 32 -4.15 2.12 -3.13
C VAL A 32 -3.60 3.36 -3.81
N GLN A 33 -3.71 4.50 -3.13
CA GLN A 33 -3.10 5.75 -3.57
C GLN A 33 -1.87 6.02 -2.72
N LEU A 34 -0.83 6.54 -3.34
CA LEU A 34 0.36 6.97 -2.63
C LEU A 34 0.52 8.48 -2.80
N TRP A 35 0.60 9.17 -1.68
CA TRP A 35 0.75 10.61 -1.62
C TRP A 35 2.07 10.98 -0.98
N ARG A 36 2.72 12.02 -1.50
CA ARG A 36 3.87 12.63 -0.83
C ARG A 36 3.37 13.83 -0.06
N LEU A 37 3.81 13.93 1.19
CA LEU A 37 3.41 15.02 2.06
C LEU A 37 4.62 15.91 2.30
N ALA A 38 4.47 17.20 2.04
CA ALA A 38 5.56 18.18 2.25
C ALA A 38 4.96 19.57 2.40
N ASP A 39 5.45 20.33 3.38
CA ASP A 39 5.14 21.76 3.53
C ASP A 39 3.64 22.04 3.54
N GLY A 40 2.87 21.20 4.21
CA GLY A 40 1.43 21.37 4.32
C GLY A 40 0.64 21.03 3.07
N THR A 41 1.29 20.50 2.05
CA THR A 41 0.63 20.07 0.82
C THR A 41 0.80 18.58 0.62
N ARG A 42 0.01 18.02 -0.28
CA ARG A 42 0.18 16.62 -0.67
C ARG A 42 0.03 16.47 -2.17
N GLU A 43 0.76 15.51 -2.72
CA GLU A 43 0.78 15.25 -4.14
C GLU A 43 0.60 13.75 -4.37
N GLU A 44 -0.36 13.37 -5.18
CA GLU A 44 -0.55 11.96 -5.52
C GLU A 44 0.53 11.55 -6.51
N ILE A 45 1.35 10.57 -6.13
CA ILE A 45 2.49 10.16 -6.95
C ILE A 45 2.36 8.76 -7.52
N ALA A 46 1.41 7.97 -7.03
CA ALA A 46 1.16 6.64 -7.58
C ALA A 46 -0.24 6.17 -7.21
N ARG A 47 -0.77 5.28 -8.03
CA ARG A 47 -2.08 4.67 -7.78
C ARG A 47 -2.05 3.27 -8.40
N ILE A 48 -2.42 2.25 -7.61
CA ILE A 48 -2.42 0.87 -8.07
C ILE A 48 -3.65 0.14 -7.56
N LEU A 49 -3.89 -1.04 -8.14
CA LEU A 49 -4.79 -2.04 -7.58
C LEU A 49 -3.93 -3.22 -7.15
N THR A 50 -4.23 -3.79 -5.97
CA THR A 50 -3.52 -4.98 -5.55
C THR A 50 -3.84 -6.15 -6.49
N ASN A 51 -2.87 -7.03 -6.67
CA ASN A 51 -3.01 -8.21 -7.52
C ASN A 51 -3.63 -9.38 -6.73
N ALA A 52 -3.68 -10.55 -7.34
CA ALA A 52 -4.28 -11.74 -6.72
C ALA A 52 -3.60 -12.14 -5.41
N ASP A 53 -2.35 -11.76 -5.22
CA ASP A 53 -1.62 -12.03 -3.98
C ASP A 53 -1.76 -10.90 -2.96
N GLY A 54 -2.55 -9.88 -3.24
CA GLY A 54 -2.68 -8.71 -2.36
C GLY A 54 -1.49 -7.78 -2.41
N ARG A 55 -0.65 -7.90 -3.42
CA ARG A 55 0.60 -7.14 -3.55
C ARG A 55 0.55 -6.22 -4.75
N CYS A 56 1.58 -5.41 -4.92
CA CYS A 56 1.77 -4.61 -6.12
C CYS A 56 2.48 -5.47 -7.17
N ASP A 57 2.07 -5.36 -8.44
CA ASP A 57 2.81 -6.01 -9.53
C ASP A 57 4.21 -5.44 -9.66
N ALA A 58 4.35 -4.15 -9.38
CA ALA A 58 5.64 -3.46 -9.31
C ALA A 58 5.64 -2.61 -8.06
N PRO A 59 6.82 -2.22 -7.54
CA PRO A 59 6.86 -1.35 -6.37
C PRO A 59 6.08 -0.06 -6.60
N LEU A 60 5.48 0.49 -5.55
CA LEU A 60 4.83 1.79 -5.62
C LEU A 60 5.83 2.87 -5.99
N LEU A 61 7.02 2.80 -5.41
CA LEU A 61 8.15 3.64 -5.75
C LEU A 61 9.40 2.80 -5.68
N ALA A 62 10.40 3.12 -6.50
CA ALA A 62 11.68 2.43 -6.48
C ALA A 62 12.80 3.37 -6.91
N GLY A 63 14.01 3.07 -6.46
CA GLY A 63 15.21 3.79 -6.87
C GLY A 63 15.18 5.24 -6.48
N ALA A 64 15.57 6.09 -7.40
CA ALA A 64 15.68 7.53 -7.13
C ALA A 64 14.35 8.20 -6.84
N ALA A 65 13.24 7.61 -7.25
CA ALA A 65 11.91 8.16 -6.94
C ALA A 65 11.55 8.00 -5.47
N LEU A 66 12.17 7.06 -4.76
CA LEU A 66 11.93 6.83 -3.35
C LEU A 66 12.83 7.74 -2.54
N ARG A 67 12.38 8.96 -2.32
CA ARG A 67 13.13 9.95 -1.56
C ARG A 67 12.72 9.91 -0.09
N PRO A 68 13.67 10.16 0.83
CA PRO A 68 13.31 10.24 2.25
C PRO A 68 12.24 11.29 2.49
N GLY A 69 11.41 11.03 3.49
CA GLY A 69 10.36 11.96 3.88
C GLY A 69 9.06 11.25 4.19
N LEU A 70 8.01 12.04 4.29
CA LEU A 70 6.70 11.55 4.73
C LEU A 70 5.84 11.22 3.52
N CYS A 71 5.27 10.01 3.54
CA CYS A 71 4.31 9.55 2.53
C CYS A 71 3.04 9.07 3.21
N GLU A 72 1.94 9.06 2.46
CA GLU A 72 0.69 8.53 2.96
C GLU A 72 0.12 7.55 1.92
N LEU A 73 -0.16 6.33 2.36
CA LEU A 73 -0.88 5.36 1.54
C LEU A 73 -2.34 5.39 1.95
N VAL A 74 -3.24 5.45 0.97
CA VAL A 74 -4.68 5.45 1.23
C VAL A 74 -5.27 4.21 0.57
N PHE A 75 -5.85 3.34 1.39
CA PHE A 75 -6.38 2.05 0.97
C PHE A 75 -7.91 2.14 0.93
N ALA A 76 -8.52 1.83 -0.20
CA ALA A 76 -9.98 1.88 -0.38
C ALA A 76 -10.62 0.61 0.19
N VAL A 77 -10.58 0.46 1.51
CA VAL A 77 -11.02 -0.75 2.20
C VAL A 77 -12.53 -0.94 2.09
N GLY A 78 -13.29 0.13 2.31
CA GLY A 78 -14.76 0.04 2.22
C GLY A 78 -15.22 -0.38 0.84
N ALA A 79 -14.63 0.19 -0.22
CA ALA A 79 -14.98 -0.17 -1.59
C ALA A 79 -14.62 -1.63 -1.89
N TYR A 80 -13.52 -2.12 -1.35
CA TYR A 80 -13.13 -3.52 -1.53
C TYR A 80 -14.19 -4.46 -0.97
N PHE A 81 -14.61 -4.27 0.28
CA PHE A 81 -15.61 -5.15 0.89
C PHE A 81 -16.99 -4.98 0.25
N ALA A 82 -17.34 -3.75 -0.14
CA ALA A 82 -18.60 -3.52 -0.86
C ALA A 82 -18.64 -4.28 -2.18
N GLY A 83 -17.52 -4.35 -2.87
CA GLY A 83 -17.41 -5.09 -4.12
C GLY A 83 -17.57 -6.60 -3.95
N LEU A 84 -17.35 -7.13 -2.74
CA LEU A 84 -17.58 -8.54 -2.43
C LEU A 84 -19.03 -8.81 -2.03
N GLY A 85 -19.83 -7.77 -1.84
CA GLY A 85 -21.24 -7.93 -1.45
C GLY A 85 -21.44 -8.30 0.01
N ASP A 86 -20.44 -8.07 0.87
CA ASP A 86 -20.53 -8.44 2.29
C ASP A 86 -21.52 -7.54 3.02
N ASP A 87 -22.26 -8.12 3.96
CA ASP A 87 -23.11 -7.35 4.88
C ASP A 87 -22.21 -6.49 5.76
N GLY A 88 -22.61 -5.24 5.95
CA GLY A 88 -21.86 -4.29 6.77
C GLY A 88 -20.67 -3.67 6.06
N ALA A 89 -20.42 -4.03 4.81
CA ALA A 89 -19.35 -3.43 4.04
C ALA A 89 -19.62 -1.95 3.83
N GLY A 90 -18.62 -1.12 4.14
CA GLY A 90 -18.77 0.32 4.01
C GLY A 90 -19.54 0.99 5.14
N ASP A 91 -20.00 0.23 6.12
CA ASP A 91 -20.77 0.79 7.24
C ASP A 91 -19.89 1.51 8.24
N PHE A 92 -18.62 1.20 8.28
CA PHE A 92 -17.69 1.81 9.23
C PHE A 92 -16.41 2.28 8.54
N LEU A 93 -15.57 1.35 8.08
CA LEU A 93 -14.34 1.75 7.41
C LEU A 93 -14.62 2.11 5.95
N ASP A 94 -14.12 3.26 5.54
CA ASP A 94 -14.15 3.72 4.16
C ASP A 94 -12.72 3.64 3.61
N GLU A 95 -12.01 4.74 3.61
CA GLU A 95 -10.60 4.76 3.23
C GLU A 95 -9.74 4.69 4.48
N VAL A 96 -8.61 3.96 4.39
CA VAL A 96 -7.68 3.80 5.49
C VAL A 96 -6.36 4.46 5.12
N PRO A 97 -6.03 5.61 5.72
CA PRO A 97 -4.75 6.27 5.46
C PRO A 97 -3.68 5.77 6.42
N ILE A 98 -2.51 5.45 5.88
CA ILE A 98 -1.35 5.06 6.68
C ILE A 98 -0.20 5.99 6.29
N ARG A 99 0.27 6.80 7.24
CA ARG A 99 1.42 7.65 7.02
C ARG A 99 2.68 6.90 7.41
N VAL A 100 3.67 6.98 6.55
CA VAL A 100 4.94 6.31 6.76
C VAL A 100 6.08 7.29 6.55
N VAL A 101 7.16 7.09 7.31
CA VAL A 101 8.37 7.86 7.14
C VAL A 101 9.34 7.03 6.32
N VAL A 102 9.71 7.52 5.15
CA VAL A 102 10.74 6.90 4.34
C VAL A 102 12.09 7.34 4.87
N GLN A 103 12.86 6.40 5.39
CA GLN A 103 14.15 6.67 6.01
C GLN A 103 15.26 6.68 4.96
N PRO A 104 16.27 7.55 5.09
CA PRO A 104 17.43 7.47 4.22
C PRO A 104 18.16 6.13 4.43
N GLY A 105 18.63 5.54 3.35
CA GLY A 105 19.46 4.35 3.41
C GLY A 105 18.75 3.04 3.58
N LEU A 106 17.43 3.02 3.80
CA LEU A 106 16.69 1.77 3.84
C LEU A 106 16.44 1.25 2.43
N ARG A 107 16.48 -0.07 2.30
CA ARG A 107 16.34 -0.74 1.01
C ARG A 107 14.91 -1.08 0.67
N HIS A 108 14.14 -1.52 1.65
CA HIS A 108 12.78 -1.95 1.42
C HIS A 108 11.88 -1.37 2.50
N HIS A 109 10.88 -0.62 2.07
CA HIS A 109 9.83 -0.12 2.92
C HIS A 109 8.56 -0.90 2.61
N GLY A 110 8.20 -1.83 3.49
CA GLY A 110 6.96 -2.57 3.37
C GLY A 110 5.88 -1.90 4.19
N THR A 111 4.68 -1.82 3.64
CA THR A 111 3.52 -1.31 4.35
C THR A 111 2.43 -2.38 4.31
N PRO A 112 2.62 -3.48 5.05
CA PRO A 112 1.62 -4.54 5.05
C PRO A 112 0.41 -4.14 5.88
N LEU A 113 -0.79 -4.53 5.44
CA LEU A 113 -2.03 -4.14 6.08
C LEU A 113 -2.99 -5.32 6.16
N LEU A 114 -3.48 -5.59 7.38
CA LEU A 114 -4.58 -6.52 7.60
C LEU A 114 -5.87 -5.72 7.60
N ILE A 115 -6.88 -6.17 6.86
CA ILE A 115 -8.14 -5.43 6.76
C ILE A 115 -9.33 -6.32 7.05
N ALA A 116 -10.36 -5.71 7.64
CA ALA A 116 -11.69 -6.27 7.85
C ALA A 116 -12.67 -5.11 7.75
N PRO A 117 -13.99 -5.38 7.65
CA PRO A 117 -14.94 -4.26 7.49
C PRO A 117 -14.92 -3.25 8.63
N TYR A 118 -14.55 -3.65 9.85
CA TYR A 118 -14.59 -2.78 11.01
C TYR A 118 -13.21 -2.57 11.67
N SER A 119 -12.13 -3.13 11.11
CA SER A 119 -10.81 -2.98 11.73
C SER A 119 -9.71 -3.10 10.71
N TYR A 120 -8.57 -2.53 11.03
CA TYR A 120 -7.37 -2.70 10.23
C TYR A 120 -6.14 -2.62 11.14
N ARG A 121 -5.02 -3.12 10.62
CA ARG A 121 -3.80 -3.15 11.41
C ARG A 121 -2.59 -3.31 10.49
N THR A 122 -1.55 -2.54 10.76
CA THR A 122 -0.25 -2.76 10.10
C THR A 122 0.48 -3.90 10.80
N TYR A 123 1.44 -4.51 10.11
CA TYR A 123 2.24 -5.58 10.69
C TYR A 123 3.63 -5.69 10.06
#